data_2f042d171e478bf7da8bac16f53eb6c5
#
_entry.id   2f042d171e478bf7da8bac16f53eb6c5
#
_cell.length_a   1.000
_cell.length_b   1.000
_cell.length_c   1.000
_cell.angle_alpha   90.00
_cell.angle_beta   90.00
_cell.angle_gamma   90.00
#
_symmetry.space_group_name_H-M   'P 1'
#
loop_
_entity.id
_entity.type
_entity.pdbx_description
1 polymer ?
#
loop_
_entity_poly.entity_id
_entity_poly.type
_entity_poly.pdbx_seq_one_letter_code
_entity_poly.pdbx_strand_id
1 'polypeptide(L)'
;SIRAVITHHGTKTGIGSEHIRPKAAFINPERFSTLPAIHISAGVCDMLSHICERYFSNTAATDFVDGQAEAALRTIVKFGPKVLADPSNYDAWCQIGLAGSFAHNGIFGLGREEDWACHAIEHEISGWNESIIHGCGLAVVMPAWMQQVCHVNPKRFADFARRVMGVGEDADDAAAAALGIEAFK
;
A
#
# COMPACT_ATOMS: atom_id res chain seq x y z
N SER A 1 1.77 -14.17 4.75
CA SER A 1 1.88 -13.23 5.85
C SER A 1 2.28 -13.94 7.15
N ILE A 2 2.95 -13.23 8.04
CA ILE A 2 3.26 -13.65 9.41
C ILE A 2 2.31 -13.00 10.42
N ARG A 3 1.31 -12.30 9.95
CA ARG A 3 0.32 -11.59 10.76
C ARG A 3 -1.08 -12.07 10.45
N ALA A 4 -1.92 -12.09 11.47
CA ALA A 4 -3.36 -12.27 11.38
C ALA A 4 -4.03 -11.20 12.23
N VAL A 5 -5.15 -10.67 11.76
CA VAL A 5 -5.95 -9.67 12.47
C VAL A 5 -7.37 -10.20 12.60
N ILE A 6 -7.94 -10.10 13.80
CA ILE A 6 -9.31 -10.54 14.09
C ILE A 6 -10.05 -9.34 14.69
N THR A 7 -11.25 -9.08 14.17
CA THR A 7 -12.18 -8.12 14.77
C THR A 7 -13.17 -8.89 15.67
N HIS A 8 -13.29 -8.43 16.92
CA HIS A 8 -14.23 -9.03 17.89
C HIS A 8 -14.76 -7.93 18.81
N HIS A 9 -16.07 -7.79 18.87
CA HIS A 9 -16.77 -6.77 19.69
C HIS A 9 -16.20 -5.36 19.55
N GLY A 10 -16.00 -4.90 18.30
CA GLY A 10 -15.51 -3.55 18.01
C GLY A 10 -14.00 -3.34 18.27
N THR A 11 -13.27 -4.41 18.58
CA THR A 11 -11.83 -4.35 18.80
C THR A 11 -11.09 -5.16 17.75
N LYS A 12 -10.13 -4.56 17.05
CA LYS A 12 -9.21 -5.26 16.16
C LYS A 12 -7.95 -5.67 16.95
N THR A 13 -7.66 -6.96 16.96
CA THR A 13 -6.48 -7.53 17.62
C THR A 13 -5.60 -8.25 16.61
N GLY A 14 -4.32 -7.87 16.57
CA GLY A 14 -3.34 -8.48 15.69
C GLY A 14 -2.41 -9.44 16.45
N ILE A 15 -2.09 -10.56 15.80
CA ILE A 15 -1.02 -11.46 16.22
C ILE A 15 -0.01 -11.62 15.11
N GLY A 16 1.28 -11.59 15.44
CA GLY A 16 2.38 -11.83 14.50
C GLY A 16 3.34 -12.88 15.04
N SER A 17 3.71 -13.84 14.19
CA SER A 17 4.69 -14.87 14.55
C SER A 17 5.27 -15.53 13.29
N GLU A 18 6.57 -15.85 13.32
CA GLU A 18 7.21 -16.66 12.27
C GLU A 18 6.59 -18.06 12.18
N HIS A 19 6.02 -18.59 13.27
CA HIS A 19 5.36 -19.90 13.28
C HIS A 19 4.10 -19.98 12.42
N ILE A 20 3.44 -18.83 12.15
CA ILE A 20 2.27 -18.78 11.26
C ILE A 20 2.63 -18.49 9.80
N ARG A 21 3.91 -18.32 9.48
CA ARG A 21 4.37 -18.12 8.09
C ARG A 21 4.09 -19.39 7.28
N PRO A 22 3.38 -19.29 6.14
CA PRO A 22 3.18 -20.46 5.27
C PRO A 22 4.52 -20.87 4.66
N LYS A 23 4.74 -22.19 4.55
CA LYS A 23 5.93 -22.75 3.90
C LYS A 23 5.91 -22.55 2.38
N ALA A 24 4.74 -22.47 1.79
CA ALA A 24 4.51 -22.20 0.38
C ALA A 24 3.19 -21.45 0.21
N ALA A 25 3.12 -20.61 -0.82
CA ALA A 25 1.90 -19.93 -1.22
C ALA A 25 1.69 -20.12 -2.73
N PHE A 26 0.50 -20.52 -3.13
CA PHE A 26 0.11 -20.66 -4.53
C PHE A 26 -0.87 -19.54 -4.87
N ILE A 27 -0.46 -18.65 -5.77
CA ILE A 27 -1.28 -17.53 -6.22
C ILE A 27 -1.85 -17.90 -7.59
N ASN A 28 -3.18 -18.14 -7.64
CA ASN A 28 -3.87 -18.37 -8.92
C ASN A 28 -4.67 -17.11 -9.29
N PRO A 29 -4.23 -16.33 -10.31
CA PRO A 29 -4.89 -15.10 -10.73
C PRO A 29 -6.35 -15.28 -11.16
N GLU A 30 -6.73 -16.44 -11.72
CA GLU A 30 -8.12 -16.72 -12.12
C GLU A 30 -9.12 -16.61 -10.98
N ARG A 31 -8.68 -16.87 -9.75
CA ARG A 31 -9.53 -16.82 -8.56
C ARG A 31 -9.92 -15.42 -8.13
N PHE A 32 -9.23 -14.39 -8.63
CA PHE A 32 -9.52 -13.00 -8.30
C PHE A 32 -10.63 -12.41 -9.17
N SER A 33 -10.93 -13.01 -10.33
CA SER A 33 -11.91 -12.49 -11.32
C SER A 33 -13.34 -12.37 -10.81
N THR A 34 -13.67 -13.06 -9.71
CA THR A 34 -15.01 -13.04 -9.11
C THR A 34 -15.16 -12.04 -7.96
N LEU A 35 -14.11 -11.27 -7.64
CA LEU A 35 -14.16 -10.27 -6.58
C LEU A 35 -15.10 -9.11 -6.97
N PRO A 36 -15.99 -8.67 -6.08
CA PRO A 36 -16.75 -7.44 -6.28
C PRO A 36 -15.83 -6.22 -6.42
N ALA A 37 -16.22 -5.25 -7.26
CA ALA A 37 -15.42 -4.05 -7.56
C ALA A 37 -14.93 -3.30 -6.31
N ILE A 38 -15.77 -3.20 -5.28
CA ILE A 38 -15.38 -2.55 -4.02
C ILE A 38 -14.23 -3.27 -3.32
N HIS A 39 -14.18 -4.61 -3.36
CA HIS A 39 -13.09 -5.38 -2.77
C HIS A 39 -11.82 -5.33 -3.62
N ILE A 40 -11.95 -5.20 -4.95
CA ILE A 40 -10.79 -4.96 -5.82
C ILE A 40 -10.17 -3.60 -5.48
N SER A 41 -10.98 -2.52 -5.43
CA SER A 41 -10.50 -1.19 -5.09
C SER A 41 -9.88 -1.14 -3.69
N ALA A 42 -10.56 -1.71 -2.69
CA ALA A 42 -10.05 -1.78 -1.32
C ALA A 42 -8.71 -2.54 -1.25
N GLY A 43 -8.60 -3.68 -1.92
CA GLY A 43 -7.35 -4.46 -1.96
C GLY A 43 -6.20 -3.71 -2.64
N VAL A 44 -6.47 -2.98 -3.72
CA VAL A 44 -5.46 -2.13 -4.39
C VAL A 44 -4.97 -1.02 -3.45
N CYS A 45 -5.88 -0.33 -2.76
CA CYS A 45 -5.52 0.71 -1.79
C CYS A 45 -4.72 0.14 -0.61
N ASP A 46 -5.11 -1.03 -0.11
CA ASP A 46 -4.40 -1.71 0.97
C ASP A 46 -2.97 -2.10 0.58
N MET A 47 -2.76 -2.67 -0.61
CA MET A 47 -1.43 -2.97 -1.14
C MET A 47 -0.56 -1.72 -1.25
N LEU A 48 -1.10 -0.61 -1.77
CA LEU A 48 -0.39 0.67 -1.85
C LEU A 48 0.00 1.16 -0.45
N SER A 49 -0.94 1.13 0.50
CA SER A 49 -0.70 1.58 1.87
C SER A 49 0.38 0.76 2.57
N HIS A 50 0.37 -0.57 2.42
CA HIS A 50 1.41 -1.45 2.97
C HIS A 50 2.81 -1.11 2.46
N ILE A 51 2.95 -0.73 1.19
CA ILE A 51 4.25 -0.35 0.63
C ILE A 51 4.62 1.06 1.08
N CYS A 52 3.67 2.01 1.05
CA CYS A 52 3.88 3.40 1.42
C CYS A 52 4.35 3.56 2.87
N GLU A 53 3.77 2.81 3.82
CA GLU A 53 4.16 2.88 5.24
C GLU A 53 5.58 2.36 5.51
N ARG A 54 6.15 1.59 4.58
CA ARG A 54 7.57 1.23 4.59
C ARG A 54 8.42 2.22 3.83
N TYR A 55 7.92 2.70 2.68
CA TYR A 55 8.64 3.60 1.81
C TYR A 55 8.87 4.98 2.44
N PHE A 56 7.84 5.56 3.08
CA PHE A 56 7.92 6.90 3.71
C PHE A 56 8.60 6.86 5.09
N SER A 57 9.70 6.13 5.22
CA SER A 57 10.54 6.16 6.41
C SER A 57 11.66 7.20 6.27
N ASN A 58 12.24 7.61 7.42
CA ASN A 58 13.40 8.51 7.45
C ASN A 58 14.73 7.76 7.50
N THR A 59 14.73 6.43 7.34
CA THR A 59 15.95 5.63 7.31
C THR A 59 16.76 5.95 6.06
N ALA A 60 18.04 6.24 6.24
CA ALA A 60 18.97 6.54 5.15
C ALA A 60 19.56 5.25 4.53
N ALA A 61 20.17 5.39 3.34
CA ALA A 61 20.86 4.32 2.62
C ALA A 61 19.97 3.10 2.30
N THR A 62 18.74 3.37 1.86
CA THR A 62 17.76 2.35 1.49
C THR A 62 17.49 2.27 -0.02
N ASP A 63 18.35 2.85 -0.84
CA ASP A 63 18.14 3.04 -2.29
C ASP A 63 17.73 1.77 -3.02
N PHE A 64 18.34 0.62 -2.70
CA PHE A 64 18.01 -0.65 -3.36
C PHE A 64 16.56 -1.09 -3.04
N VAL A 65 16.18 -1.03 -1.77
CA VAL A 65 14.83 -1.42 -1.33
C VAL A 65 13.80 -0.38 -1.78
N ASP A 66 14.16 0.90 -1.82
CA ASP A 66 13.34 1.97 -2.39
C ASP A 66 13.02 1.71 -3.85
N GLY A 67 14.02 1.38 -4.67
CA GLY A 67 13.82 1.07 -6.08
C GLY A 67 12.87 -0.13 -6.30
N GLN A 68 12.95 -1.14 -5.44
CA GLN A 68 12.01 -2.28 -5.48
C GLN A 68 10.59 -1.87 -5.07
N ALA A 69 10.45 -1.08 -4.01
CA ALA A 69 9.16 -0.56 -3.55
C ALA A 69 8.50 0.33 -4.62
N GLU A 70 9.28 1.23 -5.23
CA GLU A 70 8.83 2.10 -6.33
C GLU A 70 8.36 1.29 -7.54
N ALA A 71 9.06 0.20 -7.90
CA ALA A 71 8.64 -0.68 -8.99
C ALA A 71 7.31 -1.39 -8.68
N ALA A 72 7.11 -1.86 -7.44
CA ALA A 72 5.86 -2.46 -7.01
C ALA A 72 4.72 -1.44 -6.99
N LEU A 73 4.94 -0.24 -6.45
CA LEU A 73 3.96 0.86 -6.44
C LEU A 73 3.53 1.24 -7.87
N ARG A 74 4.48 1.46 -8.80
CA ARG A 74 4.16 1.72 -10.21
C ARG A 74 3.35 0.59 -10.84
N THR A 75 3.65 -0.65 -10.49
CA THR A 75 2.90 -1.82 -10.99
C THR A 75 1.45 -1.76 -10.51
N ILE A 76 1.22 -1.49 -9.22
CA ILE A 76 -0.12 -1.43 -8.65
C ILE A 76 -0.90 -0.23 -9.22
N VAL A 77 -0.29 0.95 -9.32
CA VAL A 77 -0.90 2.14 -9.95
C VAL A 77 -1.29 1.88 -11.39
N LYS A 78 -0.46 1.16 -12.15
CA LYS A 78 -0.71 0.85 -13.56
C LYS A 78 -1.78 -0.21 -13.77
N PHE A 79 -1.79 -1.27 -12.96
CA PHE A 79 -2.63 -2.45 -13.18
C PHE A 79 -3.87 -2.50 -12.30
N GLY A 80 -3.91 -1.79 -11.17
CA GLY A 80 -5.09 -1.67 -10.31
C GLY A 80 -6.33 -1.20 -11.05
N PRO A 81 -6.29 -0.07 -11.78
CA PRO A 81 -7.42 0.38 -12.59
C PRO A 81 -7.83 -0.62 -13.69
N LYS A 82 -6.88 -1.42 -14.21
CA LYS A 82 -7.17 -2.41 -15.27
C LYS A 82 -7.96 -3.59 -14.76
N VAL A 83 -7.60 -4.14 -13.58
CA VAL A 83 -8.37 -5.23 -12.95
C VAL A 83 -9.72 -4.76 -12.45
N LEU A 84 -9.87 -3.48 -12.10
CA LEU A 84 -11.16 -2.88 -11.73
C LEU A 84 -12.08 -2.71 -12.95
N ALA A 85 -11.52 -2.25 -14.07
CA ALA A 85 -12.28 -2.04 -15.32
C ALA A 85 -12.65 -3.35 -15.99
N ASP A 86 -11.77 -4.35 -15.93
CA ASP A 86 -11.98 -5.69 -16.49
C ASP A 86 -11.47 -6.77 -15.52
N PRO A 87 -12.33 -7.27 -14.62
CA PRO A 87 -11.98 -8.35 -13.70
C PRO A 87 -11.60 -9.68 -14.36
N SER A 88 -11.84 -9.85 -15.66
CA SER A 88 -11.42 -11.03 -16.42
C SER A 88 -9.99 -10.93 -16.95
N ASN A 89 -9.32 -9.79 -16.81
CA ASN A 89 -7.97 -9.54 -17.32
C ASN A 89 -6.92 -10.32 -16.53
N TYR A 90 -6.64 -11.53 -16.98
CA TYR A 90 -5.70 -12.45 -16.35
C TYR A 90 -4.29 -11.87 -16.20
N ASP A 91 -3.75 -11.23 -17.27
CA ASP A 91 -2.39 -10.66 -17.23
C ASP A 91 -2.26 -9.54 -16.21
N ALA A 92 -3.29 -8.70 -16.07
CA ALA A 92 -3.31 -7.67 -15.03
C ALA A 92 -3.38 -8.28 -13.63
N TRP A 93 -4.16 -9.34 -13.43
CA TRP A 93 -4.20 -10.07 -12.15
C TRP A 93 -2.88 -10.75 -11.79
N CYS A 94 -2.12 -11.25 -12.76
CA CYS A 94 -0.77 -11.78 -12.53
C CYS A 94 0.13 -10.71 -11.90
N GLN A 95 0.06 -9.48 -12.40
CA GLN A 95 0.86 -8.37 -11.87
C GLN A 95 0.40 -7.96 -10.47
N ILE A 96 -0.90 -7.78 -10.27
CA ILE A 96 -1.49 -7.38 -8.98
C ILE A 96 -1.29 -8.47 -7.92
N GLY A 97 -1.52 -9.75 -8.25
CA GLY A 97 -1.36 -10.85 -7.31
C GLY A 97 0.08 -10.99 -6.80
N LEU A 98 1.06 -10.83 -7.68
CA LEU A 98 2.47 -10.86 -7.30
C LEU A 98 2.85 -9.62 -6.48
N ALA A 99 2.50 -8.42 -6.95
CA ALA A 99 2.78 -7.17 -6.23
C ALA A 99 2.15 -7.17 -4.82
N GLY A 100 0.91 -7.65 -4.69
CA GLY A 100 0.22 -7.80 -3.40
C GLY A 100 0.92 -8.77 -2.44
N SER A 101 1.48 -9.87 -2.96
CA SER A 101 2.29 -10.78 -2.14
C SER A 101 3.55 -10.09 -1.60
N PHE A 102 4.24 -9.30 -2.42
CA PHE A 102 5.42 -8.53 -2.02
C PHE A 102 5.07 -7.36 -1.10
N ALA A 103 3.91 -6.74 -1.27
CA ALA A 103 3.46 -5.63 -0.45
C ALA A 103 3.47 -5.95 1.04
N HIS A 104 3.27 -7.22 1.43
CA HIS A 104 3.18 -7.59 2.84
C HIS A 104 4.05 -8.79 3.27
N ASN A 105 5.03 -9.19 2.48
CA ASN A 105 5.95 -10.27 2.87
C ASN A 105 7.17 -9.79 3.66
N GLY A 106 7.33 -8.46 3.85
CA GLY A 106 8.42 -7.86 4.62
C GLY A 106 9.61 -7.38 3.78
N ILE A 107 9.66 -7.66 2.47
CA ILE A 107 10.83 -7.33 1.64
C ILE A 107 11.10 -5.82 1.59
N PHE A 108 10.05 -4.99 1.53
CA PHE A 108 10.20 -3.54 1.46
C PHE A 108 10.54 -2.89 2.81
N GLY A 109 10.51 -3.65 3.90
CA GLY A 109 10.94 -3.23 5.24
C GLY A 109 12.38 -3.57 5.57
N LEU A 110 13.13 -4.22 4.66
CA LEU A 110 14.51 -4.61 4.91
C LEU A 110 15.41 -3.39 5.10
N GLY A 111 16.15 -3.38 6.20
CA GLY A 111 17.13 -2.34 6.50
C GLY A 111 16.53 -0.97 6.88
N ARG A 112 15.25 -0.90 7.23
CA ARG A 112 14.58 0.35 7.62
C ARG A 112 13.65 0.20 8.81
N GLU A 113 13.36 1.31 9.46
CA GLU A 113 12.23 1.44 10.37
C GLU A 113 10.94 1.57 9.56
N GLU A 114 9.88 0.91 10.02
CA GLU A 114 8.56 0.97 9.40
C GLU A 114 7.63 1.86 10.23
N ASP A 115 6.81 2.67 9.57
CA ASP A 115 5.75 3.47 10.20
C ASP A 115 4.39 2.86 9.83
N TRP A 116 3.63 2.49 10.84
CA TRP A 116 2.32 1.87 10.70
C TRP A 116 1.18 2.77 11.19
N ALA A 117 1.38 4.08 11.17
CA ALA A 117 0.41 5.05 11.69
C ALA A 117 -0.94 4.98 10.94
N CYS A 118 -0.93 4.85 9.60
CA CYS A 118 -2.16 4.80 8.82
C CYS A 118 -2.98 3.54 9.13
N HIS A 119 -2.33 2.38 9.22
CA HIS A 119 -3.00 1.14 9.61
C HIS A 119 -3.52 1.21 11.05
N ALA A 120 -2.74 1.78 11.98
CA ALA A 120 -3.17 1.93 13.37
C ALA A 120 -4.44 2.80 13.47
N ILE A 121 -4.46 3.96 12.80
CA ILE A 121 -5.62 4.85 12.76
C ILE A 121 -6.82 4.14 12.12
N GLU A 122 -6.61 3.47 10.99
CA GLU A 122 -7.69 2.78 10.28
C GLU A 122 -8.27 1.62 11.10
N HIS A 123 -7.44 0.87 11.83
CA HIS A 123 -7.90 -0.21 12.68
C HIS A 123 -8.85 0.28 13.79
N GLU A 124 -8.60 1.47 14.37
CA GLU A 124 -9.53 2.08 15.33
C GLU A 124 -10.86 2.46 14.64
N ILE A 125 -10.81 3.05 13.44
CA ILE A 125 -11.98 3.46 12.69
C ILE A 125 -12.83 2.24 12.30
N SER A 126 -12.24 1.23 11.67
CA SER A 126 -12.96 0.03 11.24
C SER A 126 -13.26 -0.95 12.39
N GLY A 127 -12.57 -0.84 13.51
CA GLY A 127 -12.94 -1.49 14.75
C GLY A 127 -14.20 -0.90 15.35
N TRP A 128 -14.31 0.44 15.38
CA TRP A 128 -15.50 1.14 15.84
C TRP A 128 -16.72 0.93 14.91
N ASN A 129 -16.48 0.88 13.59
CA ASN A 129 -17.54 0.66 12.62
C ASN A 129 -17.15 -0.44 11.62
N GLU A 130 -17.57 -1.68 11.91
CA GLU A 130 -17.23 -2.87 11.13
C GLU A 130 -17.78 -2.86 9.69
N SER A 131 -18.66 -1.89 9.33
CA SER A 131 -19.12 -1.73 7.94
C SER A 131 -18.07 -1.07 7.03
N ILE A 132 -17.04 -0.47 7.62
CA ILE A 132 -15.94 0.15 6.87
C ILE A 132 -14.97 -0.94 6.42
N ILE A 133 -14.86 -1.13 5.10
CA ILE A 133 -13.89 -2.05 4.51
C ILE A 133 -12.50 -1.46 4.72
N HIS A 134 -11.58 -2.23 5.28
CA HIS A 134 -10.23 -1.82 5.68
C HIS A 134 -9.50 -0.97 4.63
N GLY A 135 -9.36 -1.48 3.40
CA GLY A 135 -8.70 -0.73 2.33
C GLY A 135 -9.42 0.56 1.92
N CYS A 136 -10.74 0.65 2.10
CA CYS A 136 -11.48 1.89 1.89
C CYS A 136 -11.17 2.93 2.98
N GLY A 137 -11.00 2.49 4.23
CA GLY A 137 -10.53 3.35 5.32
C GLY A 137 -9.12 3.87 5.05
N LEU A 138 -8.21 2.99 4.62
CA LEU A 138 -6.85 3.37 4.24
C LEU A 138 -6.79 4.35 3.05
N ALA A 139 -7.71 4.22 2.08
CA ALA A 139 -7.80 5.15 0.94
C ALA A 139 -8.08 6.61 1.38
N VAL A 140 -8.70 6.79 2.54
CA VAL A 140 -8.95 8.12 3.13
C VAL A 140 -7.80 8.54 4.06
N VAL A 141 -7.34 7.62 4.91
CA VAL A 141 -6.34 7.92 5.94
C VAL A 141 -4.97 8.20 5.32
N MET A 142 -4.52 7.38 4.36
CA MET A 142 -3.17 7.49 3.79
C MET A 142 -2.90 8.85 3.13
N PRO A 143 -3.71 9.36 2.19
CA PRO A 143 -3.43 10.67 1.58
C PRO A 143 -3.56 11.82 2.59
N ALA A 144 -4.44 11.72 3.58
CA ALA A 144 -4.53 12.72 4.64
C ALA A 144 -3.27 12.75 5.53
N TRP A 145 -2.76 11.58 5.89
CA TRP A 145 -1.50 11.43 6.60
C TRP A 145 -0.33 11.99 5.76
N MET A 146 -0.25 11.61 4.49
CA MET A 146 0.80 12.12 3.58
C MET A 146 0.83 13.65 3.54
N GLN A 147 -0.33 14.32 3.43
CA GLN A 147 -0.44 15.77 3.45
C GLN A 147 0.07 16.37 4.77
N GLN A 148 -0.25 15.71 5.88
CA GLN A 148 0.15 16.19 7.20
C GLN A 148 1.66 16.10 7.44
N VAL A 149 2.32 15.05 6.92
CA VAL A 149 3.72 14.75 7.27
C VAL A 149 4.74 15.05 6.17
N CYS A 150 4.33 15.35 4.92
CA CYS A 150 5.25 15.56 3.81
C CYS A 150 6.29 16.66 4.05
N HIS A 151 5.98 17.64 4.89
CA HIS A 151 6.90 18.72 5.26
C HIS A 151 8.12 18.24 6.08
N VAL A 152 8.04 17.06 6.72
CA VAL A 152 9.15 16.51 7.52
C VAL A 152 10.28 15.99 6.63
N ASN A 153 9.94 15.40 5.48
CA ASN A 153 10.90 14.92 4.50
C ASN A 153 10.40 15.16 3.08
N PRO A 154 10.34 16.43 2.62
CA PRO A 154 9.78 16.78 1.30
C PRO A 154 10.44 16.01 0.15
N LYS A 155 11.76 15.77 0.25
CA LYS A 155 12.49 15.02 -0.76
C LYS A 155 11.95 13.59 -0.95
N ARG A 156 11.64 12.87 0.11
CA ARG A 156 11.09 11.51 0.02
C ARG A 156 9.74 11.50 -0.71
N PHE A 157 8.89 12.49 -0.44
CA PHE A 157 7.60 12.64 -1.12
C PHE A 157 7.76 13.13 -2.57
N ALA A 158 8.75 13.96 -2.85
CA ALA A 158 9.11 14.35 -4.22
C ALA A 158 9.65 13.17 -5.05
N ASP A 159 10.49 12.32 -4.45
CA ASP A 159 10.96 11.09 -5.10
C ASP A 159 9.78 10.16 -5.44
N PHE A 160 8.81 10.01 -4.54
CA PHE A 160 7.57 9.30 -4.81
C PHE A 160 6.77 9.92 -5.97
N ALA A 161 6.59 11.24 -5.96
CA ALA A 161 5.88 11.97 -7.00
C ALA A 161 6.49 11.71 -8.39
N ARG A 162 7.80 11.88 -8.50
CA ARG A 162 8.54 11.74 -9.76
C ARG A 162 8.65 10.29 -10.22
N ARG A 163 9.06 9.40 -9.32
CA ARG A 163 9.42 8.02 -9.67
C ARG A 163 8.24 7.05 -9.68
N VAL A 164 7.19 7.32 -8.92
CA VAL A 164 6.01 6.45 -8.83
C VAL A 164 4.84 7.03 -9.59
N MET A 165 4.48 8.29 -9.31
CA MET A 165 3.31 8.93 -9.91
C MET A 165 3.60 9.60 -11.26
N GLY A 166 4.87 9.83 -11.61
CA GLY A 166 5.29 10.43 -12.88
C GLY A 166 4.91 11.92 -13.00
N VAL A 167 4.90 12.64 -11.87
CA VAL A 167 4.56 14.07 -11.81
C VAL A 167 5.64 14.88 -11.09
N GLY A 168 5.68 16.20 -11.32
CA GLY A 168 6.53 17.11 -10.56
C GLY A 168 8.01 17.11 -10.96
N GLU A 169 8.36 16.69 -12.19
CA GLU A 169 9.75 16.64 -12.67
C GLU A 169 10.47 18.00 -12.58
N ASP A 170 9.80 19.09 -13.01
CA ASP A 170 10.36 20.44 -13.05
C ASP A 170 10.07 21.27 -11.78
N ALA A 171 9.40 20.68 -10.79
CA ALA A 171 9.04 21.36 -9.55
C ALA A 171 10.12 21.18 -8.47
N ASP A 172 10.19 22.10 -7.51
CA ASP A 172 10.95 21.89 -6.28
C ASP A 172 10.36 20.72 -5.46
N ASP A 173 11.09 20.26 -4.46
CA ASP A 173 10.67 19.06 -3.70
C ASP A 173 9.33 19.25 -2.98
N ALA A 174 9.04 20.43 -2.44
CA ALA A 174 7.77 20.67 -1.75
C ALA A 174 6.59 20.70 -2.72
N ALA A 175 6.74 21.34 -3.86
CA ALA A 175 5.73 21.37 -4.91
C ALA A 175 5.53 20.00 -5.55
N ALA A 176 6.64 19.27 -5.84
CA ALA A 176 6.56 17.90 -6.36
C ALA A 176 5.85 16.96 -5.38
N ALA A 177 6.15 17.04 -4.08
CA ALA A 177 5.47 16.28 -3.04
C ALA A 177 3.95 16.53 -3.05
N ALA A 178 3.53 17.79 -3.11
CA ALA A 178 2.11 18.14 -3.18
C ALA A 178 1.43 17.56 -4.44
N LEU A 179 2.06 17.67 -5.61
CA LEU A 179 1.56 17.09 -6.86
C LEU A 179 1.45 15.56 -6.78
N GLY A 180 2.45 14.89 -6.19
CA GLY A 180 2.44 13.45 -6.01
C GLY A 180 1.32 12.96 -5.09
N ILE A 181 1.05 13.69 -4.00
CA ILE A 181 -0.06 13.40 -3.09
C ILE A 181 -1.42 13.61 -3.78
N GLU A 182 -1.57 14.65 -4.57
CA GLU A 182 -2.80 14.87 -5.35
C GLU A 182 -3.01 13.78 -6.41
N ALA A 183 -1.96 13.33 -7.08
CA ALA A 183 -2.04 12.25 -8.06
C ALA A 183 -2.34 10.89 -7.42
N PHE A 184 -2.01 10.71 -6.13
CA PHE A 184 -2.27 9.48 -5.37
C PHE A 184 -3.73 9.39 -4.89
N LYS A 185 -4.44 10.50 -4.70
CA LYS A 185 -5.87 10.56 -4.32
C LYS A 185 -6.78 10.05 -5.42
#